data_293eaa85990f222f0687272657d0b5e3
#
_entry.id   293eaa85990f222f0687272657d0b5e3
#
_cell.length_a   1.000
_cell.length_b   1.000
_cell.length_c   1.000
_cell.angle_alpha   90.00
_cell.angle_beta   90.00
_cell.angle_gamma   90.00
#
_symmetry.space_group_name_H-M   'P 1'
#
loop_
_entity.id
_entity.type
_entity.pdbx_description
1 polymer ?
#
loop_
_entity_poly.entity_id
_entity_poly.type
_entity_poly.pdbx_seq_one_letter_code
_entity_poly.pdbx_strand_id
1 'polypeptide(L)'
;MVLVGGGTSFSGSKLPGAAEGTNHWAYQKVRKLPPPKPRDVDWVRSPIDAFILHGLEQRGLGPAADSDRQTLCRRIYFDLTGLPPTPEQLAEFAGDNRVDALDRLVDRLLASPRFGEHWGRHWLDVS
;
A
#
# COMPACT_ATOMS: atom_id res chain seq x y z
N MET A 1 -71.07 -4.50 14.01
CA MET A 1 -69.75 -4.10 14.57
C MET A 1 -68.66 -4.80 13.72
N VAL A 2 -68.18 -4.10 12.71
CA VAL A 2 -67.27 -4.65 11.70
C VAL A 2 -65.88 -4.01 11.94
N LEU A 3 -64.89 -4.81 12.32
CA LEU A 3 -63.51 -4.38 12.49
C LEU A 3 -62.80 -4.47 11.12
N VAL A 4 -62.49 -3.31 10.57
CA VAL A 4 -61.67 -3.19 9.37
C VAL A 4 -60.20 -3.27 9.75
N GLY A 5 -59.52 -4.37 9.43
CA GLY A 5 -58.10 -4.52 9.57
C GLY A 5 -57.35 -3.75 8.50
N GLY A 6 -56.67 -2.67 8.91
CA GLY A 6 -55.78 -1.93 8.04
C GLY A 6 -54.45 -2.67 7.88
N GLY A 7 -54.24 -3.34 6.77
CA GLY A 7 -52.94 -3.88 6.37
C GLY A 7 -52.02 -2.75 5.97
N THR A 8 -51.03 -2.44 6.79
CA THR A 8 -49.91 -1.59 6.40
C THR A 8 -48.98 -2.39 5.48
N SER A 9 -49.10 -2.16 4.20
CA SER A 9 -48.09 -2.66 3.22
C SER A 9 -46.77 -1.96 3.49
N PHE A 10 -45.79 -2.72 3.97
CA PHE A 10 -44.42 -2.29 4.09
C PHE A 10 -43.86 -2.14 2.66
N SER A 11 -43.85 -0.91 2.17
CA SER A 11 -43.15 -0.58 0.93
C SER A 11 -41.66 -0.75 1.19
N GLY A 12 -41.11 -1.88 0.74
CA GLY A 12 -39.67 -2.11 0.80
C GLY A 12 -38.94 -1.01 0.04
N SER A 13 -38.33 -0.09 0.77
CA SER A 13 -37.41 0.88 0.20
C SER A 13 -36.28 0.10 -0.48
N LYS A 14 -36.29 0.12 -1.80
CA LYS A 14 -35.21 -0.38 -2.65
C LYS A 14 -33.93 0.28 -2.18
N LEU A 15 -32.98 -0.51 -1.64
CA LEU A 15 -31.68 -0.02 -1.25
C LEU A 15 -31.06 0.73 -2.46
N PRO A 16 -30.67 1.99 -2.32
CA PRO A 16 -30.01 2.72 -3.39
C PRO A 16 -28.65 2.04 -3.65
N GLY A 17 -28.42 1.51 -4.85
CA GLY A 17 -27.11 1.00 -5.24
C GLY A 17 -27.08 -0.34 -6.00
N ALA A 18 -28.18 -1.08 -6.10
CA ALA A 18 -28.14 -2.39 -6.77
C ALA A 18 -27.99 -2.34 -8.31
N ALA A 19 -28.22 -1.18 -8.94
CA ALA A 19 -28.10 -1.03 -10.40
C ALA A 19 -26.79 -0.38 -10.88
N GLU A 20 -26.04 0.29 -10.01
CA GLU A 20 -24.75 0.92 -10.34
C GLU A 20 -23.55 -0.02 -10.12
N GLY A 21 -23.75 -1.17 -9.45
CA GLY A 21 -22.67 -2.06 -9.04
C GLY A 21 -21.90 -2.73 -10.18
N THR A 22 -22.48 -2.86 -11.37
CA THR A 22 -21.83 -3.55 -12.49
C THR A 22 -20.80 -2.68 -13.23
N ASN A 23 -20.86 -1.36 -13.07
CA ASN A 23 -19.92 -0.43 -13.72
C ASN A 23 -18.83 0.11 -12.79
N HIS A 24 -18.82 -0.31 -11.51
CA HIS A 24 -17.78 0.08 -10.57
C HIS A 24 -16.44 -0.53 -10.99
N TRP A 25 -15.37 0.26 -10.91
CA TRP A 25 -14.03 -0.14 -11.37
C TRP A 25 -13.55 -1.48 -10.79
N ALA A 26 -13.88 -1.78 -9.52
CA ALA A 26 -13.47 -3.01 -8.84
C ALA A 26 -14.08 -4.30 -9.44
N TYR A 27 -15.20 -4.17 -10.16
CA TYR A 27 -15.87 -5.29 -10.84
C TYR A 27 -15.55 -5.35 -12.35
N GLN A 28 -14.73 -4.41 -12.84
CA GLN A 28 -14.28 -4.43 -14.22
C GLN A 28 -13.12 -5.42 -14.41
N LYS A 29 -13.10 -6.06 -15.58
CA LYS A 29 -11.98 -6.93 -15.92
C LYS A 29 -10.67 -6.15 -15.90
N VAL A 30 -9.66 -6.68 -15.17
CA VAL A 30 -8.33 -6.08 -15.12
C VAL A 30 -7.75 -5.94 -16.53
N ARG A 31 -7.30 -4.73 -16.85
CA ARG A 31 -6.64 -4.42 -18.13
C ARG A 31 -5.22 -3.97 -17.85
N LYS A 32 -4.27 -4.46 -18.65
CA LYS A 32 -2.90 -3.99 -18.60
C LYS A 32 -2.82 -2.63 -19.29
N LEU A 33 -2.65 -1.56 -18.52
CA LEU A 33 -2.44 -0.21 -19.04
C LEU A 33 -0.95 0.05 -19.23
N PRO A 34 -0.54 0.71 -20.32
CA PRO A 34 0.84 1.17 -20.45
C PRO A 34 1.11 2.24 -19.37
N PRO A 35 2.32 2.25 -18.78
CA PRO A 35 2.70 3.31 -17.84
C PRO A 35 2.59 4.68 -18.52
N PRO A 36 2.07 5.70 -17.82
CA PRO A 36 2.06 7.07 -18.32
C PRO A 36 3.48 7.59 -18.49
N LYS A 37 3.65 8.65 -19.26
CA LYS A 37 4.93 9.34 -19.44
C LYS A 37 4.92 10.62 -18.57
N PRO A 38 5.46 10.61 -17.36
CA PRO A 38 5.58 11.80 -16.54
C PRO A 38 6.63 12.75 -17.13
N ARG A 39 6.68 13.99 -16.64
CA ARG A 39 7.65 15.01 -17.07
C ARG A 39 9.05 14.71 -16.56
N ASP A 40 9.16 14.33 -15.29
CA ASP A 40 10.43 13.98 -14.65
C ASP A 40 10.68 12.47 -14.77
N VAL A 41 11.19 12.05 -15.92
CA VAL A 41 11.48 10.64 -16.19
C VAL A 41 12.68 10.10 -15.38
N ASP A 42 13.57 10.98 -14.91
CA ASP A 42 14.79 10.59 -14.18
C ASP A 42 14.45 10.10 -12.76
N TRP A 43 13.35 10.55 -12.20
CA TRP A 43 12.85 10.07 -10.92
C TRP A 43 12.27 8.64 -11.00
N VAL A 44 11.81 8.21 -12.17
CA VAL A 44 11.11 6.94 -12.39
C VAL A 44 12.10 5.77 -12.39
N ARG A 45 12.01 4.90 -11.38
CA ARG A 45 12.82 3.67 -11.26
C ARG A 45 12.04 2.41 -11.64
N SER A 46 10.70 2.47 -11.59
CA SER A 46 9.81 1.36 -11.90
C SER A 46 8.56 1.84 -12.65
N PRO A 47 7.82 0.96 -13.33
CA PRO A 47 6.54 1.31 -13.94
C PRO A 47 5.51 1.88 -12.94
N ILE A 48 5.57 1.48 -11.67
CA ILE A 48 4.70 1.97 -10.61
C ILE A 48 4.98 3.45 -10.34
N ASP A 49 6.25 3.83 -10.31
CA ASP A 49 6.65 5.22 -10.06
C ASP A 49 6.09 6.16 -11.13
N ALA A 50 6.01 5.69 -12.39
CA ALA A 50 5.42 6.48 -13.46
C ALA A 50 3.94 6.82 -13.19
N PHE A 51 3.15 5.89 -12.66
CA PHE A 51 1.76 6.16 -12.27
C PHE A 51 1.67 7.10 -11.07
N ILE A 52 2.53 6.92 -10.08
CA ILE A 52 2.58 7.78 -8.88
C ILE A 52 2.94 9.21 -9.28
N LEU A 53 4.03 9.37 -10.03
CA LEU A 53 4.52 10.68 -10.45
C LEU A 53 3.52 11.40 -11.34
N HIS A 54 2.90 10.69 -12.28
CA HIS A 54 1.83 11.25 -13.09
C HIS A 54 0.66 11.77 -12.25
N GLY A 55 0.24 11.02 -11.23
CA GLY A 55 -0.81 11.44 -10.30
C GLY A 55 -0.43 12.65 -9.44
N LEU A 56 0.84 12.79 -9.06
CA LEU A 56 1.38 13.97 -8.37
C LEU A 56 1.37 15.18 -9.29
N GLU A 57 1.90 15.04 -10.52
CA GLU A 57 1.96 16.12 -11.51
C GLU A 57 0.58 16.66 -11.88
N GLN A 58 -0.45 15.82 -11.96
CA GLN A 58 -1.82 16.26 -12.20
C GLN A 58 -2.36 17.18 -11.09
N ARG A 59 -1.81 17.08 -9.88
CA ARG A 59 -2.16 17.92 -8.74
C ARG A 59 -1.19 19.08 -8.52
N GLY A 60 -0.23 19.28 -9.41
CA GLY A 60 0.81 20.30 -9.27
C GLY A 60 1.81 20.00 -8.15
N LEU A 61 1.93 18.71 -7.76
CA LEU A 61 2.85 18.25 -6.72
C LEU A 61 4.05 17.56 -7.37
N GLY A 62 5.18 17.58 -6.65
CA GLY A 62 6.35 16.79 -6.97
C GLY A 62 6.61 15.71 -5.90
N PRO A 63 7.52 14.76 -6.18
CA PRO A 63 7.96 13.82 -5.17
C PRO A 63 8.72 14.53 -4.05
N ALA A 64 8.63 13.98 -2.83
CA ALA A 64 9.49 14.42 -1.73
C ALA A 64 10.93 13.98 -1.98
N ALA A 65 11.88 14.69 -1.36
CA ALA A 65 13.27 14.26 -1.36
C ALA A 65 13.45 12.86 -0.74
N ASP A 66 14.45 12.14 -1.22
CA ASP A 66 14.81 10.84 -0.65
C ASP A 66 15.14 10.98 0.85
N SER A 67 14.73 10.02 1.65
CA SER A 67 15.06 10.00 3.06
C SER A 67 16.55 9.73 3.27
N ASP A 68 17.10 10.24 4.37
CA ASP A 68 18.45 9.86 4.80
C ASP A 68 18.54 8.35 5.13
N ARG A 69 19.76 7.84 5.17
CA ARG A 69 20.00 6.39 5.37
C ARG A 69 19.51 5.86 6.73
N GLN A 70 19.58 6.68 7.77
CA GLN A 70 19.12 6.27 9.10
C GLN A 70 17.59 6.13 9.13
N THR A 71 16.89 7.12 8.55
CA THR A 71 15.44 7.09 8.41
C THR A 71 15.00 5.91 7.53
N LEU A 72 15.69 5.66 6.41
CA LEU A 72 15.43 4.52 5.53
C LEU A 72 15.59 3.19 6.28
N CYS A 73 16.70 3.00 7.01
CA CYS A 73 16.94 1.82 7.82
C CYS A 73 15.80 1.57 8.81
N ARG A 74 15.41 2.60 9.57
CA ARG A 74 14.31 2.49 10.55
C ARG A 74 13.00 2.07 9.90
N ARG A 75 12.64 2.66 8.75
CA ARG A 75 11.41 2.29 8.01
C ARG A 75 11.43 0.83 7.59
N ILE A 76 12.53 0.36 7.00
CA ILE A 76 12.66 -1.04 6.55
C ILE A 76 12.55 -2.01 7.72
N TYR A 77 13.18 -1.72 8.86
CA TYR A 77 13.06 -2.55 10.06
C TYR A 77 11.62 -2.63 10.57
N PHE A 78 10.92 -1.50 10.67
CA PHE A 78 9.51 -1.49 11.07
C PHE A 78 8.62 -2.23 10.10
N ASP A 79 8.79 -2.01 8.80
CA ASP A 79 7.97 -2.64 7.77
C ASP A 79 8.15 -4.16 7.75
N LEU A 80 9.38 -4.66 7.89
CA LEU A 80 9.66 -6.09 7.76
C LEU A 80 9.55 -6.84 9.08
N THR A 81 9.90 -6.23 10.22
CA THR A 81 9.97 -6.93 11.51
C THR A 81 9.06 -6.37 12.60
N GLY A 82 8.42 -5.22 12.35
CA GLY A 82 7.62 -4.51 13.35
C GLY A 82 8.43 -3.89 14.50
N LEU A 83 9.76 -3.94 14.44
CA LEU A 83 10.67 -3.49 15.50
C LEU A 83 11.70 -2.49 14.97
N PRO A 84 12.17 -1.55 15.79
CA PRO A 84 13.27 -0.66 15.42
C PRO A 84 14.60 -1.41 15.31
N PRO A 85 15.55 -0.92 14.49
CA PRO A 85 16.92 -1.42 14.52
C PRO A 85 17.61 -1.07 15.86
N THR A 86 18.60 -1.88 16.26
CA THR A 86 19.50 -1.48 17.35
C THR A 86 20.42 -0.34 16.90
N PRO A 87 21.04 0.41 17.83
CA PRO A 87 22.00 1.45 17.49
C PRO A 87 23.15 0.94 16.61
N GLU A 88 23.63 -0.29 16.87
CA GLU A 88 24.71 -0.93 16.12
C GLU A 88 24.26 -1.25 14.68
N GLN A 89 23.07 -1.81 14.51
CA GLN A 89 22.49 -2.12 13.20
C GLN A 89 22.25 -0.86 12.38
N LEU A 90 21.83 0.21 13.05
CA LEU A 90 21.64 1.51 12.41
C LEU A 90 22.96 2.09 11.92
N ALA A 91 24.01 2.04 12.77
CA ALA A 91 25.35 2.52 12.45
C ALA A 91 25.98 1.69 11.31
N GLU A 92 25.83 0.36 11.36
CA GLU A 92 26.31 -0.56 10.30
C GLU A 92 25.71 -0.16 8.93
N PHE A 93 24.40 -0.03 8.84
CA PHE A 93 23.75 0.33 7.57
C PHE A 93 24.07 1.77 7.14
N ALA A 94 24.12 2.73 8.08
CA ALA A 94 24.45 4.12 7.76
C ALA A 94 25.86 4.26 7.19
N GLY A 95 26.82 3.46 7.68
CA GLY A 95 28.21 3.44 7.23
C GLY A 95 28.48 2.55 6.01
N ASP A 96 27.53 1.73 5.58
CA ASP A 96 27.72 0.81 4.45
C ASP A 96 27.51 1.51 3.10
N ASN A 97 28.59 1.89 2.43
CA ASN A 97 28.55 2.62 1.15
C ASN A 97 28.46 1.71 -0.09
N ARG A 98 28.23 0.40 0.08
CA ARG A 98 28.06 -0.51 -1.06
C ARG A 98 26.77 -0.23 -1.81
N VAL A 99 26.81 -0.46 -3.12
CA VAL A 99 25.63 -0.26 -4.00
C VAL A 99 24.47 -1.20 -3.61
N ASP A 100 24.79 -2.40 -3.17
CA ASP A 100 23.86 -3.46 -2.76
C ASP A 100 23.50 -3.44 -1.25
N ALA A 101 23.91 -2.40 -0.51
CA ALA A 101 23.71 -2.33 0.95
C ALA A 101 22.22 -2.46 1.34
N LEU A 102 21.32 -1.86 0.55
CA LEU A 102 19.88 -1.94 0.77
C LEU A 102 19.35 -3.36 0.56
N ASP A 103 19.70 -3.98 -0.55
CA ASP A 103 19.24 -5.34 -0.89
C ASP A 103 19.71 -6.33 0.18
N ARG A 104 20.97 -6.23 0.60
CA ARG A 104 21.53 -7.07 1.69
C ARG A 104 20.83 -6.88 3.04
N LEU A 105 20.43 -5.65 3.36
CA LEU A 105 19.65 -5.38 4.56
C LEU A 105 18.29 -6.06 4.46
N VAL A 106 17.59 -5.89 3.34
CA VAL A 106 16.27 -6.49 3.09
C VAL A 106 16.35 -8.01 3.15
N ASP A 107 17.30 -8.64 2.44
CA ASP A 107 17.48 -10.10 2.45
C ASP A 107 17.74 -10.64 3.85
N ARG A 108 18.58 -9.96 4.63
CA ARG A 108 18.86 -10.32 6.01
C ARG A 108 17.60 -10.27 6.89
N LEU A 109 16.77 -9.26 6.73
CA LEU A 109 15.54 -9.11 7.51
C LEU A 109 14.47 -10.11 7.09
N LEU A 110 14.33 -10.38 5.79
CA LEU A 110 13.42 -11.41 5.27
C LEU A 110 13.80 -12.82 5.76
N ALA A 111 15.08 -13.11 5.92
CA ALA A 111 15.57 -14.38 6.47
C ALA A 111 15.44 -14.47 8.01
N SER A 112 15.10 -13.37 8.69
CA SER A 112 14.95 -13.34 10.15
C SER A 112 13.64 -14.00 10.60
N PRO A 113 13.64 -14.79 11.71
CA PRO A 113 12.42 -15.27 12.32
C PRO A 113 11.42 -14.17 12.67
N ARG A 114 11.90 -12.97 12.97
CA ARG A 114 11.05 -11.81 13.29
C ARG A 114 10.17 -11.35 12.13
N PHE A 115 10.61 -11.56 10.89
CA PHE A 115 9.76 -11.34 9.72
C PHE A 115 8.53 -12.26 9.76
N GLY A 116 8.74 -13.55 10.01
CA GLY A 116 7.66 -14.52 10.14
C GLY A 116 6.72 -14.21 11.31
N GLU A 117 7.26 -13.82 12.47
CA GLU A 117 6.47 -13.42 13.65
C GLU A 117 5.60 -12.19 13.35
N HIS A 118 6.17 -11.17 12.69
CA HIS A 118 5.45 -9.95 12.35
C HIS A 118 4.36 -10.19 11.30
N TRP A 119 4.72 -10.83 10.19
CA TRP A 119 3.80 -11.02 9.07
C TRP A 119 2.82 -12.17 9.28
N GLY A 120 3.17 -13.16 10.12
CA GLY A 120 2.26 -14.24 10.52
C GLY A 120 1.00 -13.73 11.20
N ARG A 121 1.08 -12.61 11.93
CA ARG A 121 -0.08 -11.97 12.57
C ARG A 121 -1.15 -11.60 11.54
N HIS A 122 -0.78 -11.04 10.40
CA HIS A 122 -1.72 -10.65 9.35
C HIS A 122 -2.49 -11.84 8.77
N TRP A 123 -1.88 -13.02 8.73
CA TRP A 123 -2.56 -14.24 8.32
C TRP A 123 -3.50 -14.77 9.41
N LEU A 124 -3.12 -14.67 10.67
CA LEU A 124 -3.96 -15.08 11.79
C LEU A 124 -5.18 -14.17 11.96
N ASP A 125 -5.07 -12.89 11.61
CA ASP A 125 -6.19 -11.94 11.69
C ASP A 125 -7.28 -12.22 10.62
N VAL A 126 -6.98 -13.02 9.60
CA VAL A 126 -7.91 -13.38 8.50
C VAL A 126 -8.56 -14.75 8.73
N SER A 127 -8.07 -15.55 9.65
CA SER A 127 -8.56 -16.90 9.96
C SER A 127 -9.56 -16.89 11.11
#